data_b4d9d615359bbcb5dc71ece566dbdaa9
#
_entry.id   b4d9d615359bbcb5dc71ece566dbdaa9
#
_cell.length_a   1.000
_cell.length_b   1.000
_cell.length_c   1.000
_cell.angle_alpha   90.00
_cell.angle_beta   90.00
_cell.angle_gamma   90.00
#
_symmetry.space_group_name_H-M   'P 1'
#
loop_
_entity.id
_entity.type
_entity.pdbx_description
1 polymer ?
#
loop_
_entity_poly.entity_id
_entity_poly.type
_entity_poly.pdbx_seq_one_letter_code
_entity_poly.pdbx_strand_id
1 'polypeptide(L)'
;YSPRLRELARKAAGSSVETETVEPQTSTTTSADITLIEPYYGLDPSFTQQYQNEVKKLAAATGGSSQVLKTTRATIDAVAAAVESSGLVIFDSHGSTDYENPWNEEDLVSGATTSYLLLQTGTGLTTEDYAKDGNTYHAQYMGSYGTIKYYAVDGTCIANHMTRSAPDSLIWSAICLGMATDGLCAPLRAEGVSVFYGYSQSVTFDYDYKWEEVFFARLR
;
A
#
# COMPACT_ATOMS: atom_id res chain seq x y z
N TYR A 1 12.13 18.81 17.98
CA TYR A 1 12.16 17.37 18.36
C TYR A 1 11.89 17.27 19.86
N SER A 2 10.77 16.62 20.23
CA SER A 2 10.37 16.40 21.62
C SER A 2 11.41 15.55 22.37
N PRO A 3 11.74 15.87 23.65
CA PRO A 3 12.62 15.05 24.49
C PRO A 3 12.15 13.59 24.62
N ARG A 4 10.85 13.35 24.54
CA ARG A 4 10.21 12.03 24.63
C ARG A 4 10.51 11.13 23.42
N LEU A 5 10.63 11.69 22.21
CA LEU A 5 11.04 10.95 21.01
C LEU A 5 12.50 10.48 21.10
N ARG A 6 13.37 11.27 21.73
CA ARG A 6 14.77 10.85 21.98
C ARG A 6 14.86 9.71 22.99
N GLU A 7 13.97 9.67 23.97
CA GLU A 7 13.93 8.60 24.98
C GLU A 7 13.37 7.30 24.40
N LEU A 8 12.34 7.37 23.55
CA LEU A 8 11.79 6.21 22.82
C LEU A 8 12.80 5.63 21.83
N ALA A 9 13.51 6.47 21.09
CA ALA A 9 14.59 6.05 20.20
C ALA A 9 15.75 5.39 20.96
N ARG A 10 16.06 5.87 22.17
CA ARG A 10 17.08 5.27 23.05
C ARG A 10 16.65 3.92 23.62
N LYS A 11 15.36 3.76 23.96
CA LYS A 11 14.81 2.46 24.41
C LYS A 11 14.78 1.43 23.29
N ALA A 12 14.42 1.84 22.08
CA ALA A 12 14.47 0.97 20.90
C ALA A 12 15.90 0.54 20.53
N ALA A 13 16.88 1.43 20.70
CA ALA A 13 18.30 1.13 20.44
C ALA A 13 18.97 0.27 21.54
N GLY A 14 18.37 0.15 22.73
CA GLY A 14 18.88 -0.64 23.85
C GLY A 14 18.33 -2.07 23.96
N SER A 15 17.34 -2.44 23.14
CA SER A 15 16.89 -3.82 22.99
C SER A 15 17.86 -4.52 22.04
N SER A 16 18.65 -5.47 22.56
CA SER A 16 19.40 -6.39 21.72
C SER A 16 18.41 -7.24 20.91
N VAL A 17 18.06 -6.76 19.73
CA VAL A 17 17.46 -7.60 18.71
C VAL A 17 18.53 -8.61 18.35
N GLU A 18 18.33 -9.88 18.73
CA GLU A 18 19.05 -10.98 18.10
C GLU A 18 18.79 -10.83 16.60
N THR A 19 19.80 -10.39 15.88
CA THR A 19 19.79 -10.38 14.42
C THR A 19 19.81 -11.84 14.01
N GLU A 20 18.62 -12.45 13.86
CA GLU A 20 18.50 -13.62 13.01
C GLU A 20 19.02 -13.19 11.65
N THR A 21 20.14 -13.77 11.26
CA THR A 21 20.65 -13.66 9.90
C THR A 21 19.65 -14.36 9.00
N VAL A 22 18.62 -13.64 8.58
CA VAL A 22 17.72 -14.09 7.50
C VAL A 22 18.60 -14.12 6.27
N GLU A 23 18.97 -15.32 5.83
CA GLU A 23 19.56 -15.54 4.51
C GLU A 23 18.66 -14.81 3.50
N PRO A 24 19.23 -14.01 2.59
CA PRO A 24 18.43 -13.31 1.59
C PRO A 24 17.71 -14.38 0.75
N GLN A 25 16.41 -14.53 1.00
CA GLN A 25 15.55 -15.29 0.10
C GLN A 25 15.57 -14.53 -1.24
N THR A 26 16.23 -15.10 -2.22
CA THR A 26 16.12 -14.65 -3.62
C THR A 26 14.74 -15.08 -4.11
N SER A 27 13.72 -14.34 -3.72
CA SER A 27 12.40 -14.43 -4.34
C SER A 27 12.52 -13.84 -5.74
N THR A 28 12.45 -14.68 -6.74
CA THR A 28 12.34 -14.26 -8.14
C THR A 28 10.85 -14.21 -8.46
N THR A 29 10.30 -13.02 -8.66
CA THR A 29 8.93 -12.88 -9.13
C THR A 29 8.76 -13.66 -10.43
N THR A 30 7.61 -14.31 -10.62
CA THR A 30 7.30 -15.06 -11.84
C THR A 30 6.80 -14.18 -12.99
N SER A 31 6.54 -12.88 -12.73
CA SER A 31 6.10 -11.89 -13.71
C SER A 31 7.02 -10.67 -13.71
N ALA A 32 7.34 -10.17 -14.90
CA ALA A 32 8.07 -8.92 -15.10
C ALA A 32 7.12 -7.71 -15.28
N ASP A 33 5.81 -7.93 -15.27
CA ASP A 33 4.82 -6.87 -15.43
C ASP A 33 4.69 -6.02 -14.17
N ILE A 34 4.43 -4.73 -14.38
CA ILE A 34 4.37 -3.73 -13.31
C ILE A 34 3.03 -3.00 -13.39
N THR A 35 2.30 -2.93 -12.28
CA THR A 35 1.10 -2.09 -12.18
C THR A 35 1.26 -1.01 -11.13
N LEU A 36 1.04 0.24 -11.56
CA LEU A 36 0.98 1.42 -10.71
C LEU A 36 -0.50 1.80 -10.50
N ILE A 37 -0.88 2.00 -9.26
CA ILE A 37 -2.25 2.30 -8.83
C ILE A 37 -2.28 3.71 -8.27
N GLU A 38 -2.83 4.66 -9.03
CA GLU A 38 -2.89 6.10 -8.75
C GLU A 38 -4.36 6.59 -8.72
N PRO A 39 -5.16 6.23 -7.73
CA PRO A 39 -6.58 6.60 -7.70
C PRO A 39 -6.81 8.12 -7.59
N TYR A 40 -5.85 8.87 -7.07
CA TYR A 40 -5.95 10.32 -6.88
C TYR A 40 -5.27 11.14 -7.99
N TYR A 41 -4.75 10.50 -9.04
CA TYR A 41 -4.09 11.20 -10.13
C TYR A 41 -4.98 12.28 -10.75
N GLY A 42 -4.46 13.51 -10.80
CA GLY A 42 -5.16 14.67 -11.33
C GLY A 42 -6.22 15.29 -10.41
N LEU A 43 -6.46 14.70 -9.24
CA LEU A 43 -7.33 15.22 -8.19
C LEU A 43 -6.52 15.91 -7.09
N ASP A 44 -5.39 15.34 -6.76
CA ASP A 44 -4.42 15.89 -5.83
C ASP A 44 -3.20 16.36 -6.63
N PRO A 45 -2.84 17.67 -6.58
CA PRO A 45 -1.67 18.18 -7.32
C PRO A 45 -0.34 17.60 -6.81
N SER A 46 -0.33 16.93 -5.67
CA SER A 46 0.87 16.26 -5.13
C SER A 46 1.21 14.97 -5.87
N PHE A 47 0.25 14.31 -6.53
CA PHE A 47 0.50 13.14 -7.37
C PHE A 47 1.03 13.56 -8.73
N THR A 48 2.26 13.17 -9.03
CA THR A 48 3.00 13.60 -10.22
C THR A 48 3.17 12.49 -11.25
N GLN A 49 3.74 12.85 -12.41
CA GLN A 49 4.11 11.90 -13.48
C GLN A 49 5.37 11.07 -13.13
N GLN A 50 6.01 11.29 -11.98
CA GLN A 50 7.31 10.71 -11.65
C GLN A 50 7.26 9.18 -11.60
N TYR A 51 6.39 8.61 -10.76
CA TYR A 51 6.20 7.15 -10.67
C TYR A 51 5.93 6.50 -12.03
N GLN A 52 5.08 7.11 -12.86
CA GLN A 52 4.76 6.57 -14.17
C GLN A 52 5.98 6.45 -15.08
N ASN A 53 6.89 7.45 -15.02
CA ASN A 53 8.11 7.44 -15.81
C ASN A 53 9.09 6.35 -15.32
N GLU A 54 9.22 6.20 -14.00
CA GLU A 54 10.10 5.19 -13.41
C GLU A 54 9.56 3.76 -13.66
N VAL A 55 8.27 3.55 -13.53
CA VAL A 55 7.60 2.27 -13.85
C VAL A 55 7.82 1.87 -15.31
N LYS A 56 7.69 2.81 -16.26
CA LYS A 56 7.95 2.55 -17.68
C LYS A 56 9.41 2.16 -17.94
N LYS A 57 10.35 2.88 -17.30
CA LYS A 57 11.78 2.58 -17.43
C LYS A 57 12.12 1.20 -16.86
N LEU A 58 11.58 0.87 -15.70
CA LEU A 58 11.80 -0.43 -15.06
C LEU A 58 11.21 -1.57 -15.90
N ALA A 59 9.96 -1.44 -16.37
CA ALA A 59 9.33 -2.44 -17.23
C ALA A 59 10.15 -2.68 -18.51
N ALA A 60 10.64 -1.61 -19.14
CA ALA A 60 11.51 -1.73 -20.31
C ALA A 60 12.83 -2.44 -19.99
N ALA A 61 13.41 -2.20 -18.80
CA ALA A 61 14.67 -2.85 -18.37
C ALA A 61 14.48 -4.32 -18.03
N THR A 62 13.33 -4.72 -17.51
CA THR A 62 13.00 -6.11 -17.12
C THR A 62 12.35 -6.93 -18.23
N GLY A 63 12.04 -6.32 -19.38
CA GLY A 63 11.33 -6.97 -20.49
C GLY A 63 9.85 -7.22 -20.23
N GLY A 64 9.27 -6.63 -19.19
CA GLY A 64 7.86 -6.68 -18.87
C GLY A 64 7.04 -5.56 -19.50
N SER A 65 5.76 -5.55 -19.19
CA SER A 65 4.83 -4.46 -19.52
C SER A 65 4.57 -3.57 -18.31
N SER A 66 4.05 -2.36 -18.55
CA SER A 66 3.60 -1.48 -17.47
C SER A 66 2.17 -1.01 -17.69
N GLN A 67 1.40 -0.99 -16.62
CA GLN A 67 0.03 -0.48 -16.58
C GLN A 67 -0.10 0.58 -15.49
N VAL A 68 -0.96 1.57 -15.71
CA VAL A 68 -1.32 2.58 -14.71
C VAL A 68 -2.84 2.62 -14.56
N LEU A 69 -3.31 2.34 -13.36
CA LEU A 69 -4.72 2.44 -12.97
C LEU A 69 -4.96 3.80 -12.31
N LYS A 70 -5.51 4.74 -13.10
CA LYS A 70 -5.75 6.12 -12.66
C LYS A 70 -7.20 6.36 -12.29
N THR A 71 -7.41 7.16 -11.26
CA THR A 71 -8.73 7.68 -10.87
C THR A 71 -9.78 6.55 -10.75
N THR A 72 -10.91 6.66 -11.42
CA THR A 72 -12.01 5.67 -11.39
C THR A 72 -11.67 4.31 -12.05
N ARG A 73 -10.52 4.19 -12.72
CA ARG A 73 -10.03 2.90 -13.24
C ARG A 73 -9.37 2.03 -12.17
N ALA A 74 -8.97 2.62 -11.03
CA ALA A 74 -8.49 1.89 -9.87
C ALA A 74 -9.68 1.38 -9.03
N THR A 75 -10.51 0.50 -9.62
CA THR A 75 -11.59 -0.21 -8.93
C THR A 75 -11.01 -1.34 -8.09
N ILE A 76 -11.76 -1.85 -7.12
CA ILE A 76 -11.29 -2.97 -6.29
C ILE A 76 -10.94 -4.20 -7.15
N ASP A 77 -11.77 -4.53 -8.14
CA ASP A 77 -11.51 -5.64 -9.05
C ASP A 77 -10.24 -5.43 -9.90
N ALA A 78 -9.99 -4.18 -10.33
CA ALA A 78 -8.78 -3.85 -11.08
C ALA A 78 -7.53 -3.93 -10.20
N VAL A 79 -7.63 -3.54 -8.93
CA VAL A 79 -6.55 -3.67 -7.93
C VAL A 79 -6.26 -5.15 -7.67
N ALA A 80 -7.28 -5.97 -7.42
CA ALA A 80 -7.13 -7.41 -7.24
C ALA A 80 -6.49 -8.07 -8.47
N ALA A 81 -6.98 -7.77 -9.69
CA ALA A 81 -6.41 -8.27 -10.93
C ALA A 81 -4.94 -7.84 -11.14
N ALA A 82 -4.56 -6.65 -10.67
CA ALA A 82 -3.18 -6.19 -10.70
C ALA A 82 -2.29 -7.02 -9.77
N VAL A 83 -2.75 -7.32 -8.54
CA VAL A 83 -2.03 -8.18 -7.60
C VAL A 83 -1.87 -9.60 -8.16
N GLU A 84 -2.89 -10.13 -8.84
CA GLU A 84 -2.89 -11.46 -9.47
C GLU A 84 -1.95 -11.60 -10.67
N SER A 85 -1.56 -10.52 -11.32
CA SER A 85 -0.90 -10.60 -12.62
C SER A 85 0.48 -9.95 -12.67
N SER A 86 0.77 -9.00 -11.77
CA SER A 86 2.00 -8.22 -11.82
C SER A 86 3.06 -8.76 -10.85
N GLY A 87 4.33 -8.76 -11.27
CA GLY A 87 5.45 -9.05 -10.39
C GLY A 87 5.77 -7.89 -9.44
N LEU A 88 5.41 -6.66 -9.84
CA LEU A 88 5.48 -5.48 -8.98
C LEU A 88 4.16 -4.72 -9.04
N VAL A 89 3.58 -4.47 -7.87
CA VAL A 89 2.44 -3.56 -7.72
C VAL A 89 2.84 -2.39 -6.85
N ILE A 90 2.50 -1.18 -7.27
CA ILE A 90 2.78 0.04 -6.51
C ILE A 90 1.45 0.70 -6.17
N PHE A 91 1.21 0.89 -4.88
CA PHE A 91 0.10 1.67 -4.36
C PHE A 91 0.57 3.12 -4.13
N ASP A 92 0.41 3.98 -5.13
CA ASP A 92 0.64 5.42 -5.03
C ASP A 92 -0.70 6.10 -4.74
N SER A 93 -1.02 6.22 -3.46
CA SER A 93 -2.33 6.66 -2.99
C SER A 93 -2.25 7.28 -1.60
N HIS A 94 -3.39 7.66 -1.06
CA HIS A 94 -3.54 7.91 0.36
C HIS A 94 -3.74 6.59 1.12
N GLY A 95 -3.33 6.58 2.39
CA GLY A 95 -3.55 5.49 3.32
C GLY A 95 -4.15 5.99 4.62
N SER A 96 -4.78 5.09 5.36
CA SER A 96 -5.39 5.36 6.66
C SER A 96 -5.34 4.11 7.55
N THR A 97 -5.82 4.27 8.79
CA THR A 97 -6.06 3.15 9.72
C THR A 97 -7.51 3.22 10.24
N ASP A 98 -7.95 2.17 10.92
CA ASP A 98 -9.28 2.06 11.54
C ASP A 98 -9.45 2.94 12.80
N TYR A 99 -8.49 3.78 13.12
CA TYR A 99 -8.57 4.67 14.26
C TYR A 99 -9.49 5.88 14.01
N GLU A 100 -10.37 6.19 14.95
CA GLU A 100 -11.42 7.20 14.78
C GLU A 100 -10.94 8.67 14.72
N ASN A 101 -9.66 8.94 15.04
CA ASN A 101 -9.10 10.29 15.04
C ASN A 101 -7.85 10.43 14.16
N PRO A 102 -7.98 10.57 12.85
CA PRO A 102 -6.87 10.63 11.91
C PRO A 102 -5.97 11.87 12.05
N TRP A 103 -6.31 12.81 12.93
CA TRP A 103 -5.58 14.07 13.08
C TRP A 103 -4.65 14.11 14.28
N ASN A 104 -4.61 13.06 15.10
CA ASN A 104 -3.71 12.98 16.24
C ASN A 104 -2.62 11.93 16.00
N GLU A 105 -1.45 12.36 15.54
CA GLU A 105 -0.34 11.47 15.16
C GLU A 105 0.12 10.54 16.30
N GLU A 106 -0.06 10.93 17.56
CA GLU A 106 0.31 10.10 18.71
C GLU A 106 -0.65 8.91 18.92
N ASP A 107 -1.91 9.06 18.49
CA ASP A 107 -2.95 8.05 18.63
C ASP A 107 -3.02 7.09 17.44
N LEU A 108 -2.50 7.49 16.27
CA LEU A 108 -2.58 6.72 15.01
C LEU A 108 -1.95 5.33 15.06
N VAL A 109 -1.13 5.03 16.04
CA VAL A 109 -0.40 3.75 16.14
C VAL A 109 -0.80 2.92 17.35
N SER A 110 -1.32 3.53 18.42
CA SER A 110 -1.49 2.82 19.70
C SER A 110 -2.76 2.00 19.85
N GLY A 111 -3.69 2.07 18.90
CA GLY A 111 -4.97 1.36 18.94
C GLY A 111 -5.45 0.86 17.58
N ALA A 112 -4.72 1.17 16.50
CA ALA A 112 -5.08 0.74 15.16
C ALA A 112 -4.92 -0.78 15.01
N THR A 113 -5.94 -1.43 14.43
CA THR A 113 -5.92 -2.87 14.14
C THR A 113 -5.77 -3.15 12.65
N THR A 114 -6.11 -2.17 11.80
CA THR A 114 -6.13 -2.34 10.35
C THR A 114 -5.59 -1.12 9.62
N SER A 115 -4.73 -1.37 8.63
CA SER A 115 -4.26 -0.39 7.64
C SER A 115 -5.10 -0.50 6.38
N TYR A 116 -5.40 0.64 5.75
CA TYR A 116 -6.25 0.75 4.57
C TYR A 116 -5.55 1.46 3.42
N LEU A 117 -5.80 0.96 2.21
CA LEU A 117 -5.59 1.65 0.95
C LEU A 117 -6.84 2.47 0.61
N LEU A 118 -6.69 3.75 0.27
CA LEU A 118 -7.79 4.59 -0.17
C LEU A 118 -7.96 4.51 -1.69
N LEU A 119 -9.17 4.18 -2.11
CA LEU A 119 -9.56 4.12 -3.52
C LEU A 119 -10.63 5.16 -3.82
N GLN A 120 -10.66 5.64 -5.08
CA GLN A 120 -11.74 6.47 -5.56
C GLN A 120 -12.89 5.58 -6.01
N THR A 121 -14.07 5.90 -5.51
CA THR A 121 -15.35 5.29 -5.77
C THR A 121 -15.54 3.92 -6.28
N GLY A 122 -16.03 3.14 -5.60
CA GLY A 122 -16.99 2.18 -5.44
C GLY A 122 -17.75 1.63 -6.64
N THR A 123 -17.09 1.21 -7.70
CA THR A 123 -17.65 0.18 -8.53
C THR A 123 -16.97 -1.12 -8.15
N GLY A 124 -17.75 -2.11 -7.75
CA GLY A 124 -17.24 -3.43 -7.44
C GLY A 124 -17.27 -3.83 -5.96
N LEU A 125 -17.37 -2.88 -5.01
CA LEU A 125 -17.55 -3.20 -3.60
C LEU A 125 -18.92 -3.83 -3.35
N THR A 126 -18.95 -4.94 -2.63
CA THR A 126 -20.14 -5.70 -2.28
C THR A 126 -20.63 -5.36 -0.87
N THR A 127 -21.79 -5.86 -0.50
CA THR A 127 -22.29 -5.74 0.88
C THR A 127 -21.36 -6.45 1.87
N GLU A 128 -20.70 -7.51 1.44
CA GLU A 128 -19.76 -8.29 2.26
C GLU A 128 -18.47 -7.50 2.54
N ASP A 129 -18.02 -6.67 1.59
CA ASP A 129 -16.85 -5.81 1.79
C ASP A 129 -17.09 -4.76 2.88
N TYR A 130 -18.36 -4.30 3.04
CA TYR A 130 -18.75 -3.39 4.12
C TYR A 130 -19.14 -4.12 5.41
N ALA A 131 -19.12 -5.46 5.40
CA ALA A 131 -19.43 -6.20 6.59
C ALA A 131 -18.36 -6.01 7.66
N LYS A 132 -18.81 -5.89 8.90
CA LYS A 132 -17.93 -5.73 10.05
C LYS A 132 -17.56 -7.10 10.61
N ASP A 133 -16.27 -7.37 10.65
CA ASP A 133 -15.72 -8.51 11.39
C ASP A 133 -15.11 -8.00 12.70
N GLY A 134 -15.72 -8.37 13.82
CA GLY A 134 -15.37 -7.81 15.11
C GLY A 134 -15.56 -6.29 15.16
N ASN A 135 -14.45 -5.54 15.23
CA ASN A 135 -14.44 -4.06 15.20
C ASN A 135 -13.96 -3.46 13.88
N THR A 136 -13.60 -4.29 12.91
CA THR A 136 -12.95 -3.88 11.66
C THR A 136 -13.88 -4.09 10.47
N TYR A 137 -13.96 -3.11 9.59
CA TYR A 137 -14.60 -3.23 8.27
C TYR A 137 -13.51 -3.51 7.23
N HIS A 138 -13.77 -4.41 6.28
CA HIS A 138 -12.85 -4.67 5.17
C HIS A 138 -12.91 -3.57 4.10
N ALA A 139 -14.08 -2.92 3.97
CA ALA A 139 -14.23 -1.67 3.25
C ALA A 139 -15.07 -0.69 4.06
N GLN A 140 -14.73 0.58 4.01
CA GLN A 140 -15.49 1.64 4.65
C GLN A 140 -15.51 2.91 3.82
N TYR A 141 -16.61 3.67 3.96
CA TYR A 141 -16.70 4.98 3.35
C TYR A 141 -15.90 6.00 4.18
N MET A 142 -14.95 6.70 3.53
CA MET A 142 -14.08 7.66 4.21
C MET A 142 -14.49 9.12 4.00
N GLY A 143 -15.19 9.45 2.91
CA GLY A 143 -15.59 10.82 2.64
C GLY A 143 -15.87 11.10 1.16
N SER A 144 -16.08 12.39 0.86
CA SER A 144 -16.27 12.83 -0.52
C SER A 144 -15.55 14.14 -0.79
N TYR A 145 -15.06 14.30 -2.02
CA TYR A 145 -14.60 15.56 -2.57
C TYR A 145 -15.52 15.92 -3.76
N GLY A 146 -16.40 16.86 -3.53
CA GLY A 146 -17.49 17.12 -4.47
C GLY A 146 -18.40 15.89 -4.63
N THR A 147 -18.50 15.37 -5.87
CA THR A 147 -19.27 14.16 -6.20
C THR A 147 -18.47 12.86 -6.09
N ILE A 148 -17.18 12.97 -5.87
CA ILE A 148 -16.27 11.82 -5.80
C ILE A 148 -16.27 11.28 -4.39
N LYS A 149 -16.55 9.99 -4.26
CA LYS A 149 -16.50 9.28 -2.98
C LYS A 149 -15.17 8.55 -2.86
N TYR A 150 -14.65 8.45 -1.65
CA TYR A 150 -13.44 7.72 -1.31
C TYR A 150 -13.77 6.59 -0.36
N TYR A 151 -13.20 5.43 -0.64
CA TYR A 151 -13.34 4.22 0.17
C TYR A 151 -11.98 3.77 0.67
N ALA A 152 -11.95 3.33 1.92
CA ALA A 152 -10.81 2.63 2.49
C ALA A 152 -11.05 1.14 2.37
N VAL A 153 -10.07 0.39 1.85
CA VAL A 153 -10.12 -1.05 1.70
C VAL A 153 -8.89 -1.68 2.37
N ASP A 154 -9.07 -2.78 3.08
CA ASP A 154 -7.98 -3.56 3.66
C ASP A 154 -7.49 -4.67 2.72
N GLY A 155 -6.50 -5.43 3.19
CA GLY A 155 -5.97 -6.55 2.41
C GLY A 155 -6.97 -7.70 2.22
N THR A 156 -7.89 -7.90 3.16
CA THR A 156 -8.94 -8.92 3.06
C THR A 156 -9.94 -8.56 1.97
N CYS A 157 -10.35 -7.29 1.90
CA CYS A 157 -11.21 -6.80 0.82
C CYS A 157 -10.56 -7.06 -0.55
N ILE A 158 -9.27 -6.72 -0.72
CA ILE A 158 -8.55 -6.97 -1.98
C ILE A 158 -8.48 -8.48 -2.27
N ALA A 159 -8.12 -9.30 -1.27
CA ALA A 159 -7.99 -10.75 -1.41
C ALA A 159 -9.31 -11.43 -1.79
N ASN A 160 -10.44 -10.97 -1.24
CA ASN A 160 -11.77 -11.51 -1.57
C ASN A 160 -12.18 -11.26 -3.04
N HIS A 161 -11.60 -10.24 -3.69
CA HIS A 161 -11.81 -9.96 -5.10
C HIS A 161 -10.80 -10.67 -6.02
N MET A 162 -9.80 -11.36 -5.47
CA MET A 162 -8.87 -12.15 -6.24
C MET A 162 -9.50 -13.49 -6.66
N THR A 163 -9.23 -13.92 -7.89
CA THR A 163 -9.68 -15.19 -8.46
C THR A 163 -8.58 -16.25 -8.52
N ARG A 164 -7.35 -15.83 -8.33
CA ARG A 164 -6.14 -16.67 -8.30
C ARG A 164 -5.08 -16.03 -7.41
N SER A 165 -4.12 -16.82 -6.97
CA SER A 165 -3.00 -16.34 -6.18
C SER A 165 -2.08 -15.42 -6.97
N ALA A 166 -1.40 -14.52 -6.26
CA ALA A 166 -0.39 -13.63 -6.82
C ALA A 166 0.84 -14.41 -7.34
N PRO A 167 1.57 -13.87 -8.35
CA PRO A 167 2.68 -14.56 -8.99
C PRO A 167 4.01 -14.37 -8.22
N ASP A 168 4.03 -14.62 -6.91
CA ASP A 168 5.24 -14.38 -6.10
C ASP A 168 5.71 -12.91 -6.20
N SER A 169 4.76 -11.99 -6.05
CA SER A 169 4.92 -10.57 -6.36
C SER A 169 5.51 -9.76 -5.22
N LEU A 170 6.00 -8.57 -5.56
CA LEU A 170 6.36 -7.52 -4.63
C LEU A 170 5.30 -6.41 -4.66
N ILE A 171 4.86 -5.94 -3.50
CA ILE A 171 4.05 -4.74 -3.36
C ILE A 171 4.87 -3.64 -2.69
N TRP A 172 4.99 -2.50 -3.36
CA TRP A 172 5.39 -1.24 -2.75
C TRP A 172 4.14 -0.45 -2.37
N SER A 173 3.94 -0.27 -1.09
CA SER A 173 2.82 0.50 -0.52
C SER A 173 3.32 1.92 -0.20
N ALA A 174 3.34 2.79 -1.23
CA ALA A 174 3.69 4.22 -1.13
C ALA A 174 2.48 5.02 -0.60
N ILE A 175 1.97 4.60 0.54
CA ILE A 175 0.83 5.23 1.22
C ILE A 175 1.15 5.46 2.70
N CYS A 176 0.59 6.51 3.28
CA CYS A 176 0.66 6.73 4.71
C CYS A 176 0.09 5.51 5.47
N LEU A 177 0.75 5.08 6.53
CA LEU A 177 0.25 4.04 7.44
C LEU A 177 -0.01 2.66 6.80
N GLY A 178 0.43 2.42 5.56
CA GLY A 178 0.18 1.16 4.84
C GLY A 178 0.76 -0.08 5.54
N MET A 179 1.78 0.12 6.39
CA MET A 179 2.43 -0.90 7.21
C MET A 179 2.33 -0.60 8.72
N ALA A 180 1.40 0.25 9.13
CA ALA A 180 1.17 0.51 10.57
C ALA A 180 0.62 -0.73 11.28
N THR A 181 -0.10 -1.57 10.57
CA THR A 181 -0.64 -2.87 11.01
C THR A 181 -0.50 -3.91 9.91
N ASP A 182 -0.76 -5.17 10.23
CA ASP A 182 -0.74 -6.28 9.27
C ASP A 182 -2.00 -6.37 8.40
N GLY A 183 -3.03 -5.56 8.66
CA GLY A 183 -4.35 -5.65 8.02
C GLY A 183 -4.34 -5.48 6.50
N LEU A 184 -3.40 -4.72 5.94
CA LEU A 184 -3.24 -4.62 4.50
C LEU A 184 -2.32 -5.70 3.94
N CYS A 185 -1.22 -6.02 4.60
CA CYS A 185 -0.21 -6.91 4.03
C CYS A 185 -0.45 -8.40 4.30
N ALA A 186 -0.93 -8.82 5.49
CA ALA A 186 -1.04 -10.24 5.84
C ALA A 186 -2.02 -11.01 4.93
N PRO A 187 -3.23 -10.52 4.60
CA PRO A 187 -4.11 -11.22 3.67
C PRO A 187 -3.51 -11.37 2.27
N LEU A 188 -2.85 -10.34 1.74
CA LEU A 188 -2.21 -10.38 0.43
C LEU A 188 -1.01 -11.33 0.38
N ARG A 189 -0.27 -11.44 1.48
CA ARG A 189 0.80 -12.43 1.61
C ARG A 189 0.25 -13.86 1.63
N ALA A 190 -0.89 -14.09 2.25
CA ALA A 190 -1.57 -15.38 2.20
C ALA A 190 -1.97 -15.79 0.77
N GLU A 191 -2.24 -14.80 -0.09
CA GLU A 191 -2.55 -14.98 -1.51
C GLU A 191 -1.32 -15.03 -2.43
N GLY A 192 -0.10 -15.10 -1.89
CA GLY A 192 1.12 -15.33 -2.68
C GLY A 192 1.98 -14.09 -2.93
N VAL A 193 1.68 -12.95 -2.32
CA VAL A 193 2.57 -11.79 -2.32
C VAL A 193 3.79 -12.12 -1.45
N SER A 194 4.98 -12.18 -2.02
CA SER A 194 6.20 -12.55 -1.32
C SER A 194 6.79 -11.43 -0.49
N VAL A 195 6.76 -10.22 -1.02
CA VAL A 195 7.31 -9.04 -0.36
C VAL A 195 6.27 -7.93 -0.32
N PHE A 196 6.04 -7.39 0.87
CA PHE A 196 5.25 -6.20 1.05
C PHE A 196 6.11 -5.14 1.75
N TYR A 197 6.29 -3.98 1.14
CA TYR A 197 7.11 -2.89 1.64
C TYR A 197 6.29 -1.59 1.67
N GLY A 198 6.46 -0.77 2.70
CA GLY A 198 5.72 0.48 2.82
C GLY A 198 6.03 1.24 4.11
N TYR A 199 5.20 2.20 4.45
CA TYR A 199 5.37 3.10 5.58
C TYR A 199 4.49 2.70 6.76
N SER A 200 5.09 2.66 7.95
CA SER A 200 4.38 2.43 9.21
C SER A 200 3.83 3.72 9.85
N GLN A 201 4.13 4.88 9.26
CA GLN A 201 3.71 6.20 9.71
C GLN A 201 3.21 7.06 8.55
N SER A 202 2.63 8.22 8.87
CA SER A 202 2.34 9.24 7.86
C SER A 202 3.63 9.77 7.25
N VAL A 203 3.64 9.93 5.94
CA VAL A 203 4.77 10.44 5.18
C VAL A 203 4.37 11.67 4.38
N THR A 204 5.33 12.54 4.14
CA THR A 204 5.16 13.66 3.21
C THR A 204 5.51 13.22 1.79
N PHE A 205 4.96 13.87 0.78
CA PHE A 205 5.29 13.61 -0.63
C PHE A 205 6.79 13.74 -0.91
N ASP A 206 7.45 14.76 -0.35
CA ASP A 206 8.91 14.96 -0.52
C ASP A 206 9.72 13.78 0.05
N TYR A 207 9.25 13.16 1.12
CA TYR A 207 9.89 12.00 1.72
C TYR A 207 9.66 10.76 0.86
N ASP A 208 8.44 10.55 0.40
CA ASP A 208 8.06 9.43 -0.46
C ASP A 208 8.84 9.47 -1.77
N TYR A 209 8.90 10.61 -2.45
CA TYR A 209 9.66 10.76 -3.70
C TYR A 209 11.16 10.47 -3.58
N LYS A 210 11.78 10.80 -2.45
CA LYS A 210 13.19 10.43 -2.20
C LYS A 210 13.37 8.92 -2.07
N TRP A 211 12.44 8.25 -1.41
CA TRP A 211 12.48 6.80 -1.29
C TRP A 211 12.14 6.11 -2.60
N GLU A 212 11.25 6.66 -3.41
CA GLU A 212 10.98 6.22 -4.77
C GLU A 212 12.27 6.16 -5.60
N GLU A 213 13.05 7.23 -5.63
CA GLU A 213 14.33 7.25 -6.37
C GLU A 213 15.26 6.13 -5.91
N VAL A 214 15.38 5.90 -4.61
CA VAL A 214 16.21 4.82 -4.04
C VAL A 214 15.67 3.46 -4.42
N PHE A 215 14.37 3.25 -4.31
CA PHE A 215 13.70 1.99 -4.62
C PHE A 215 13.92 1.59 -6.09
N PHE A 216 13.56 2.46 -7.03
CA PHE A 216 13.74 2.17 -8.45
C PHE A 216 15.20 2.02 -8.87
N ALA A 217 16.11 2.77 -8.23
CA ALA A 217 17.54 2.61 -8.46
C ALA A 217 18.09 1.24 -8.01
N ARG A 218 17.42 0.61 -7.03
CA ARG A 218 17.83 -0.73 -6.53
C ARG A 218 17.20 -1.88 -7.31
N LEU A 219 16.09 -1.64 -8.00
CA LEU A 219 15.42 -2.64 -8.84
C LEU A 219 16.00 -2.72 -10.26
N ARG A 220 16.75 -1.71 -10.70
CA ARG A 220 17.47 -1.65 -12.00
C ARG A 220 18.86 -2.20 -11.88
#